data_303f72e83c695ae72efe03072005ae23
#
_entry.id   303f72e83c695ae72efe03072005ae23
#
_cell.length_a   1.000
_cell.length_b   1.000
_cell.length_c   1.000
_cell.angle_alpha   90.00
_cell.angle_beta   90.00
_cell.angle_gamma   90.00
#
_symmetry.space_group_name_H-M   'P 1'
#
loop_
_entity.id
_entity.type
_entity.pdbx_description
1 polymer ?
#
loop_
_entity_poly.entity_id
_entity_poly.type
_entity_poly.pdbx_seq_one_letter_code
_entity_poly.pdbx_strand_id
1 'polypeptide(L)'
;SDGKGYLVDRFSIRMLPSASVLVFLKSPAKQGEQNALIFGNPNLNDERYDLKFAQDEALAIGRILPNSRVLLRGEASKANLLAWGERYSLVHLAVHGVFDQEKPLDSALLLAADGKGSGLLRVGDIYQLSLKADLVSLSACETALGKVATGDDVVGFTRGFLYAGARSLLSSLWQVDDKATHDLMVAFYSNLSKTDKDEALRQAQIKTKRQYAHPYYWAAFLITGSAR
;
A
#
# COMPACT_ATOMS: atom_id res chain seq x y z
N SER A 1 -4.15 18.36 -16.29
CA SER A 1 -4.77 19.63 -15.85
C SER A 1 -5.31 20.37 -17.08
N ASP A 2 -6.44 20.99 -16.94
CA ASP A 2 -7.08 21.82 -18.00
C ASP A 2 -6.67 23.31 -17.85
N GLY A 3 -5.62 23.59 -17.11
CA GLY A 3 -5.18 24.96 -16.74
C GLY A 3 -5.97 25.60 -15.60
N LYS A 4 -7.07 24.96 -15.15
CA LYS A 4 -7.94 25.45 -14.06
C LYS A 4 -7.85 24.62 -12.79
N GLY A 5 -7.15 23.48 -12.83
CA GLY A 5 -7.01 22.55 -11.69
C GLY A 5 -6.63 21.14 -12.12
N TYR A 6 -6.69 20.23 -11.17
CA TYR A 6 -6.42 18.80 -11.37
C TYR A 6 -7.73 18.02 -11.28
N LEU A 7 -7.80 16.83 -11.90
CA LEU A 7 -8.97 15.96 -11.81
C LEU A 7 -9.34 15.64 -10.35
N VAL A 8 -8.36 15.45 -9.48
CA VAL A 8 -8.54 15.17 -8.05
C VAL A 8 -9.29 16.28 -7.30
N ASP A 9 -9.24 17.52 -7.79
CA ASP A 9 -9.98 18.64 -7.18
C ASP A 9 -11.50 18.45 -7.31
N ARG A 10 -11.94 17.65 -8.30
CA ARG A 10 -13.36 17.49 -8.68
C ARG A 10 -13.89 16.07 -8.55
N PHE A 11 -13.01 15.05 -8.67
CA PHE A 11 -13.42 13.65 -8.78
C PHE A 11 -12.57 12.76 -7.90
N SER A 12 -13.20 11.75 -7.27
CA SER A 12 -12.50 10.59 -6.72
C SER A 12 -12.13 9.66 -7.90
N ILE A 13 -10.90 9.19 -7.92
CA ILE A 13 -10.35 8.41 -9.03
C ILE A 13 -9.91 7.05 -8.52
N ARG A 14 -10.33 6.00 -9.20
CA ARG A 14 -9.83 4.64 -9.00
C ARG A 14 -9.60 3.94 -10.32
N MET A 15 -8.76 2.92 -10.30
CA MET A 15 -8.54 2.05 -11.45
C MET A 15 -9.20 0.70 -11.26
N LEU A 16 -9.45 0.04 -12.38
CA LEU A 16 -9.89 -1.35 -12.44
C LEU A 16 -8.97 -2.10 -13.40
N PRO A 17 -8.55 -3.33 -13.06
CA PRO A 17 -7.75 -4.16 -13.96
C PRO A 17 -8.45 -4.43 -15.29
N SER A 18 -9.78 -4.53 -15.27
CA SER A 18 -10.64 -4.59 -16.46
C SER A 18 -12.07 -4.21 -16.10
N ALA A 19 -12.89 -3.85 -17.09
CA ALA A 19 -14.32 -3.52 -16.87
C ALA A 19 -15.12 -4.73 -16.34
N SER A 20 -14.73 -5.96 -16.69
CA SER A 20 -15.38 -7.19 -16.22
C SER A 20 -15.23 -7.40 -14.71
N VAL A 21 -14.16 -6.88 -14.09
CA VAL A 21 -13.94 -6.97 -12.64
C VAL A 21 -15.03 -6.24 -11.85
N LEU A 22 -15.67 -5.21 -12.42
CA LEU A 22 -16.78 -4.50 -11.78
C LEU A 22 -17.90 -5.40 -11.28
N VAL A 23 -18.18 -6.50 -12.00
CA VAL A 23 -19.26 -7.44 -11.63
C VAL A 23 -18.92 -8.13 -10.31
N PHE A 24 -17.65 -8.50 -10.11
CA PHE A 24 -17.18 -9.19 -8.91
C PHE A 24 -17.00 -8.24 -7.71
N LEU A 25 -16.74 -6.97 -7.98
CA LEU A 25 -16.54 -5.95 -6.93
C LEU A 25 -17.86 -5.37 -6.36
N LYS A 26 -19.01 -5.72 -6.93
CA LYS A 26 -20.33 -5.24 -6.47
C LYS A 26 -20.79 -5.86 -5.15
N SER A 27 -20.17 -6.93 -4.69
CA SER A 27 -20.50 -7.52 -3.38
C SER A 27 -20.14 -6.51 -2.28
N PRO A 28 -21.07 -6.18 -1.36
CA PRO A 28 -20.75 -5.26 -0.26
C PRO A 28 -19.57 -5.79 0.54
N ALA A 29 -18.74 -4.89 1.04
CA ALA A 29 -17.74 -5.25 2.03
C ALA A 29 -18.45 -5.93 3.21
N LYS A 30 -17.88 -6.99 3.76
CA LYS A 30 -18.40 -7.52 5.01
C LYS A 30 -18.34 -6.41 6.04
N GLN A 31 -19.51 -5.99 6.54
CA GLN A 31 -19.61 -5.09 7.68
C GLN A 31 -19.03 -5.84 8.89
N GLY A 32 -17.77 -5.61 9.17
CA GLY A 32 -17.06 -6.07 10.35
C GLY A 32 -16.23 -4.94 10.90
N GLU A 33 -15.81 -5.04 12.15
CA GLU A 33 -14.85 -4.10 12.72
C GLU A 33 -13.58 -4.07 11.85
N GLN A 34 -13.18 -2.87 11.44
CA GLN A 34 -11.91 -2.69 10.73
C GLN A 34 -10.77 -3.01 11.69
N ASN A 35 -10.02 -4.06 11.37
CA ASN A 35 -8.79 -4.41 12.05
C ASN A 35 -7.62 -4.32 11.06
N ALA A 36 -6.46 -3.88 11.52
CA ALA A 36 -5.33 -3.63 10.64
C ALA A 36 -4.06 -4.36 11.07
N LEU A 37 -3.39 -4.98 10.11
CA LEU A 37 -2.04 -5.49 10.23
C LEU A 37 -1.09 -4.53 9.52
N ILE A 38 -0.18 -3.91 10.28
CA ILE A 38 0.62 -2.78 9.82
C ILE A 38 2.10 -3.16 9.96
N PHE A 39 2.83 -3.10 8.84
CA PHE A 39 4.28 -3.31 8.79
C PHE A 39 4.96 -1.98 8.53
N GLY A 40 5.99 -1.66 9.35
CA GLY A 40 6.77 -0.44 9.18
C GLY A 40 8.26 -0.67 9.36
N ASN A 41 9.05 -0.13 8.44
CA ASN A 41 10.51 -0.09 8.53
C ASN A 41 11.16 -1.45 8.92
N PRO A 42 11.04 -2.50 8.08
CA PRO A 42 11.65 -3.80 8.34
C PRO A 42 13.16 -3.68 8.56
N ASN A 43 13.70 -4.47 9.49
CA ASN A 43 15.14 -4.56 9.66
C ASN A 43 15.76 -5.39 8.52
N LEU A 44 16.47 -4.73 7.63
CA LEU A 44 17.18 -5.35 6.50
C LEU A 44 18.66 -5.61 6.79
N ASN A 45 19.10 -5.42 8.04
CA ASN A 45 20.50 -5.55 8.49
C ASN A 45 21.49 -4.60 7.77
N ASP A 46 21.00 -3.48 7.25
CA ASP A 46 21.77 -2.44 6.61
C ASP A 46 21.08 -1.09 6.86
N GLU A 47 21.76 -0.19 7.56
CA GLU A 47 21.24 1.13 7.96
C GLU A 47 20.90 2.03 6.77
N ARG A 48 21.47 1.77 5.58
CA ARG A 48 21.14 2.50 4.35
C ARG A 48 19.70 2.32 3.90
N TYR A 49 19.06 1.24 4.33
CA TYR A 49 17.66 0.93 4.07
C TYR A 49 16.72 1.29 5.23
N ASP A 50 17.18 2.12 6.17
CA ASP A 50 16.35 2.51 7.31
C ASP A 50 15.32 3.57 6.91
N LEU A 51 14.03 3.23 7.04
CA LEU A 51 12.88 4.05 6.67
C LEU A 51 12.24 4.66 7.91
N LYS A 52 12.84 5.70 8.48
CA LYS A 52 12.35 6.33 9.72
C LYS A 52 10.90 6.83 9.60
N PHE A 53 10.55 7.48 8.50
CA PHE A 53 9.18 7.95 8.28
C PHE A 53 8.18 6.81 8.07
N ALA A 54 8.59 5.66 7.50
CA ALA A 54 7.73 4.48 7.42
C ALA A 54 7.44 3.87 8.80
N GLN A 55 8.37 3.96 9.75
CA GLN A 55 8.12 3.58 11.14
C GLN A 55 7.12 4.53 11.79
N ASP A 56 7.30 5.84 11.64
CA ASP A 56 6.41 6.86 12.20
C ASP A 56 5.01 6.76 11.57
N GLU A 57 4.93 6.47 10.28
CA GLU A 57 3.70 6.20 9.53
C GLU A 57 2.95 5.00 10.13
N ALA A 58 3.62 3.86 10.30
CA ALA A 58 3.02 2.65 10.87
C ALA A 58 2.47 2.89 12.29
N LEU A 59 3.24 3.60 13.12
CA LEU A 59 2.81 3.96 14.48
C LEU A 59 1.62 4.93 14.47
N ALA A 60 1.62 5.92 13.58
CA ALA A 60 0.53 6.89 13.47
C ALA A 60 -0.76 6.23 12.99
N ILE A 61 -0.69 5.35 11.98
CA ILE A 61 -1.84 4.58 11.49
C ILE A 61 -2.38 3.66 12.59
N GLY A 62 -1.48 3.00 13.35
CA GLY A 62 -1.87 2.15 14.47
C GLY A 62 -2.64 2.88 15.58
N ARG A 63 -2.39 4.18 15.77
CA ARG A 63 -3.16 5.02 16.72
C ARG A 63 -4.53 5.42 16.16
N ILE A 64 -4.68 5.52 14.84
CA ILE A 64 -5.94 5.91 14.19
C ILE A 64 -6.90 4.71 14.14
N LEU A 65 -6.40 3.52 13.83
CA LEU A 65 -7.22 2.33 13.61
C LEU A 65 -7.35 1.52 14.91
N PRO A 66 -8.56 1.32 15.42
CA PRO A 66 -8.79 0.40 16.54
C PRO A 66 -8.45 -1.03 16.11
N ASN A 67 -8.09 -1.87 17.08
CA ASN A 67 -7.78 -3.30 16.83
C ASN A 67 -6.65 -3.53 15.80
N SER A 68 -5.68 -2.60 15.73
CA SER A 68 -4.51 -2.75 14.89
C SER A 68 -3.38 -3.51 15.57
N ARG A 69 -2.59 -4.24 14.77
CA ARG A 69 -1.32 -4.83 15.15
C ARG A 69 -0.21 -4.20 14.34
N VAL A 70 0.67 -3.48 15.01
CA VAL A 70 1.83 -2.82 14.39
C VAL A 70 3.06 -3.71 14.57
N LEU A 71 3.71 -4.04 13.49
CA LEU A 71 4.91 -4.86 13.42
C LEU A 71 6.04 -4.01 12.84
N LEU A 72 7.09 -3.80 13.61
CA LEU A 72 8.22 -2.95 13.25
C LEU A 72 9.51 -3.75 13.22
N ARG A 73 10.50 -3.26 12.50
CA ARG A 73 11.86 -3.79 12.50
C ARG A 73 11.89 -5.31 12.22
N GLY A 74 12.42 -6.10 13.15
CA GLY A 74 12.49 -7.56 13.02
C GLY A 74 11.13 -8.27 13.01
N GLU A 75 10.09 -7.66 13.60
CA GLU A 75 8.73 -8.21 13.55
C GLU A 75 8.04 -7.99 12.20
N ALA A 76 8.48 -6.99 11.42
CA ALA A 76 7.98 -6.73 10.07
C ALA A 76 8.49 -7.78 9.08
N SER A 77 8.19 -9.06 9.32
CA SER A 77 8.72 -10.23 8.62
C SER A 77 7.70 -10.92 7.72
N LYS A 78 8.20 -11.65 6.71
CA LYS A 78 7.38 -12.49 5.83
C LYS A 78 6.61 -13.54 6.62
N ALA A 79 7.22 -14.16 7.64
CA ALA A 79 6.54 -15.16 8.48
C ALA A 79 5.33 -14.56 9.20
N ASN A 80 5.44 -13.35 9.72
CA ASN A 80 4.32 -12.69 10.37
C ASN A 80 3.20 -12.32 9.39
N LEU A 81 3.51 -11.94 8.15
CA LEU A 81 2.48 -11.72 7.13
C LEU A 81 1.73 -13.02 6.80
N LEU A 82 2.45 -14.13 6.62
CA LEU A 82 1.86 -15.46 6.38
C LEU A 82 0.99 -15.93 7.55
N ALA A 83 1.43 -15.70 8.79
CA ALA A 83 0.73 -16.15 9.99
C ALA A 83 -0.54 -15.33 10.31
N TRP A 84 -0.56 -14.05 9.98
CA TRP A 84 -1.58 -13.12 10.43
C TRP A 84 -2.40 -12.49 9.31
N GLY A 85 -1.90 -12.43 8.07
CA GLY A 85 -2.51 -11.66 6.97
C GLY A 85 -3.97 -12.01 6.68
N GLU A 86 -4.37 -13.29 6.79
CA GLU A 86 -5.75 -13.71 6.57
C GLU A 86 -6.75 -13.19 7.61
N ARG A 87 -6.27 -12.75 8.79
CA ARG A 87 -7.12 -12.36 9.93
C ARG A 87 -7.50 -10.90 9.94
N TYR A 88 -6.90 -10.10 9.05
CA TYR A 88 -7.04 -8.64 9.06
C TYR A 88 -7.73 -8.14 7.79
N SER A 89 -8.67 -7.23 8.00
CA SER A 89 -9.39 -6.57 6.91
C SER A 89 -8.56 -5.48 6.21
N LEU A 90 -7.58 -4.92 6.90
CA LEU A 90 -6.63 -3.95 6.35
C LEU A 90 -5.21 -4.48 6.53
N VAL A 91 -4.41 -4.44 5.47
CA VAL A 91 -2.98 -4.77 5.52
C VAL A 91 -2.22 -3.56 4.98
N HIS A 92 -1.31 -3.02 5.78
CA HIS A 92 -0.48 -1.88 5.39
C HIS A 92 1.00 -2.26 5.44
N LEU A 93 1.71 -2.02 4.33
CA LEU A 93 3.11 -2.39 4.15
C LEU A 93 3.91 -1.12 3.81
N ALA A 94 4.50 -0.49 4.84
CA ALA A 94 5.45 0.62 4.71
C ALA A 94 6.88 0.07 4.68
N VAL A 95 7.32 -0.38 3.49
CA VAL A 95 8.51 -1.18 3.27
C VAL A 95 9.21 -0.77 1.97
N HIS A 96 10.42 -1.26 1.72
CA HIS A 96 11.06 -1.13 0.40
C HIS A 96 10.49 -2.12 -0.61
N GLY A 97 10.51 -1.73 -1.89
CA GLY A 97 10.26 -2.61 -3.02
C GLY A 97 11.48 -2.73 -3.94
N VAL A 98 11.63 -3.87 -4.58
CA VAL A 98 12.59 -4.13 -5.65
C VAL A 98 11.83 -4.63 -6.86
N PHE A 99 12.07 -4.00 -8.00
CA PHE A 99 11.37 -4.32 -9.25
C PHE A 99 12.35 -4.97 -10.24
N ASP A 100 11.94 -6.09 -10.80
CA ASP A 100 12.67 -6.79 -11.87
C ASP A 100 11.84 -6.78 -13.14
N GLN A 101 12.25 -5.94 -14.12
CA GLN A 101 11.54 -5.77 -15.39
C GLN A 101 11.68 -6.97 -16.32
N GLU A 102 12.76 -7.75 -16.19
CA GLU A 102 12.98 -8.94 -17.01
C GLU A 102 12.20 -10.14 -16.45
N LYS A 103 12.05 -10.19 -15.12
CA LYS A 103 11.35 -11.24 -14.39
C LYS A 103 10.35 -10.65 -13.38
N PRO A 104 9.20 -10.14 -13.83
CA PRO A 104 8.26 -9.44 -12.95
C PRO A 104 7.78 -10.25 -11.73
N LEU A 105 7.78 -11.58 -11.81
CA LEU A 105 7.45 -12.45 -10.68
C LEU A 105 8.52 -12.48 -9.58
N ASP A 106 9.75 -12.09 -9.90
CA ASP A 106 10.86 -11.95 -8.95
C ASP A 106 10.90 -10.56 -8.28
N SER A 107 10.13 -9.59 -8.78
CA SER A 107 9.88 -8.33 -8.06
C SER A 107 9.40 -8.62 -6.66
N ALA A 108 9.92 -7.90 -5.64
CA ALA A 108 9.70 -8.25 -4.24
C ALA A 108 9.50 -7.03 -3.34
N LEU A 109 8.73 -7.20 -2.27
CA LEU A 109 8.74 -6.33 -1.11
C LEU A 109 9.78 -6.85 -0.11
N LEU A 110 10.55 -5.93 0.48
CA LEU A 110 11.63 -6.27 1.40
C LEU A 110 11.10 -6.25 2.84
N LEU A 111 10.94 -7.42 3.41
CA LEU A 111 10.55 -7.64 4.81
C LEU A 111 11.77 -8.10 5.62
N ALA A 112 11.65 -8.09 6.93
CA ALA A 112 12.72 -8.61 7.79
C ALA A 112 12.90 -10.12 7.58
N ALA A 113 14.13 -10.57 7.54
CA ALA A 113 14.46 -12.00 7.57
C ALA A 113 14.10 -12.59 8.95
N ASP A 114 13.55 -13.79 8.97
CA ASP A 114 13.05 -14.46 10.17
C ASP A 114 13.91 -15.66 10.60
N GLY A 115 15.12 -15.75 10.08
CA GLY A 115 16.04 -16.89 10.32
C GLY A 115 15.67 -18.15 9.53
N LYS A 116 14.51 -18.19 8.86
CA LYS A 116 14.05 -19.30 8.02
C LYS A 116 14.07 -18.97 6.53
N GLY A 117 14.26 -17.69 6.18
CA GLY A 117 14.24 -17.25 4.79
C GLY A 117 14.77 -15.82 4.59
N SER A 118 14.83 -15.41 3.32
CA SER A 118 15.47 -14.16 2.89
C SER A 118 14.65 -12.87 3.18
N GLY A 119 13.51 -12.94 3.82
CA GLY A 119 12.63 -11.78 4.01
C GLY A 119 11.99 -11.23 2.71
N LEU A 120 12.38 -11.72 1.54
CA LEU A 120 11.81 -11.28 0.27
C LEU A 120 10.38 -11.83 0.09
N LEU A 121 9.43 -10.94 -0.05
CA LEU A 121 8.06 -11.30 -0.45
C LEU A 121 7.94 -11.03 -1.97
N ARG A 122 8.25 -12.04 -2.77
CA ARG A 122 8.17 -11.94 -4.23
C ARG A 122 6.72 -11.89 -4.71
N VAL A 123 6.50 -11.32 -5.89
CA VAL A 123 5.19 -11.37 -6.55
C VAL A 123 4.70 -12.81 -6.67
N GLY A 124 5.57 -13.75 -7.03
CA GLY A 124 5.24 -15.18 -7.07
C GLY A 124 4.77 -15.76 -5.71
N ASP A 125 5.32 -15.28 -4.60
CA ASP A 125 4.87 -15.67 -3.25
C ASP A 125 3.50 -15.08 -2.92
N ILE A 126 3.22 -13.84 -3.36
CA ILE A 126 1.95 -13.16 -3.11
C ILE A 126 0.78 -13.92 -3.72
N TYR A 127 0.95 -14.53 -4.90
CA TYR A 127 -0.07 -15.39 -5.51
C TYR A 127 -0.44 -16.61 -4.68
N GLN A 128 0.41 -17.02 -3.74
CA GLN A 128 0.16 -18.15 -2.83
C GLN A 128 -0.45 -17.72 -1.47
N LEU A 129 -0.57 -16.41 -1.23
CA LEU A 129 -1.23 -15.91 -0.02
C LEU A 129 -2.74 -16.18 -0.06
N SER A 130 -3.32 -16.37 1.11
CA SER A 130 -4.76 -16.29 1.31
C SER A 130 -5.07 -15.08 2.18
N LEU A 131 -5.64 -14.05 1.59
CA LEU A 131 -6.01 -12.82 2.29
C LEU A 131 -7.53 -12.67 2.27
N LYS A 132 -8.06 -12.04 3.31
CA LYS A 132 -9.46 -11.59 3.38
C LYS A 132 -9.53 -10.06 3.51
N ALA A 133 -8.51 -9.40 2.95
CA ALA A 133 -8.30 -7.98 3.12
C ALA A 133 -9.28 -7.17 2.25
N ASP A 134 -9.94 -6.21 2.86
CA ASP A 134 -10.71 -5.20 2.15
C ASP A 134 -9.78 -4.21 1.43
N LEU A 135 -8.62 -3.94 2.05
CA LEU A 135 -7.58 -3.08 1.47
C LEU A 135 -6.19 -3.62 1.81
N VAL A 136 -5.33 -3.70 0.81
CA VAL A 136 -3.88 -3.75 0.98
C VAL A 136 -3.30 -2.41 0.57
N SER A 137 -2.49 -1.77 1.42
CA SER A 137 -1.79 -0.52 1.10
C SER A 137 -0.29 -0.79 1.00
N LEU A 138 0.27 -0.46 -0.14
CA LEU A 138 1.71 -0.49 -0.39
C LEU A 138 2.23 0.95 -0.29
N SER A 139 2.74 1.31 0.87
CA SER A 139 3.52 2.53 1.08
C SER A 139 4.99 2.23 0.80
N ALA A 140 5.22 1.52 -0.31
CA ALA A 140 6.53 1.09 -0.75
C ALA A 140 7.00 2.04 -1.84
N CYS A 141 8.01 2.84 -1.54
CA CYS A 141 8.72 3.60 -2.55
C CYS A 141 9.85 2.74 -3.13
N GLU A 142 10.02 2.77 -4.43
CA GLU A 142 11.13 2.12 -5.11
C GLU A 142 12.44 2.77 -4.68
N THR A 143 13.35 2.03 -4.04
CA THR A 143 14.64 2.62 -3.65
C THR A 143 15.84 1.69 -3.70
N ALA A 144 15.64 0.37 -3.74
CA ALA A 144 16.77 -0.51 -3.43
C ALA A 144 17.83 -0.65 -4.53
N LEU A 145 17.54 -0.39 -5.81
CA LEU A 145 18.49 -0.66 -6.90
C LEU A 145 18.52 0.38 -8.05
N GLY A 146 17.95 1.57 -7.87
CA GLY A 146 18.14 2.68 -8.84
C GLY A 146 17.43 2.51 -10.19
N LYS A 147 16.54 1.55 -10.34
CA LYS A 147 15.69 1.40 -11.54
C LYS A 147 14.31 1.97 -11.27
N VAL A 148 13.80 2.77 -12.18
CA VAL A 148 12.46 3.37 -12.07
C VAL A 148 11.42 2.29 -12.35
N ALA A 149 10.44 2.12 -11.42
CA ALA A 149 9.29 1.25 -11.67
C ALA A 149 8.55 1.71 -12.92
N THR A 150 8.27 0.79 -13.81
CA THR A 150 7.33 1.03 -14.91
C THR A 150 5.92 0.67 -14.44
N GLY A 151 4.90 1.21 -15.10
CA GLY A 151 3.52 0.88 -14.74
C GLY A 151 3.22 -0.62 -14.71
N ASP A 152 4.00 -1.45 -15.44
CA ASP A 152 3.85 -2.90 -15.48
C ASP A 152 4.30 -3.60 -14.19
N ASP A 153 5.26 -3.05 -13.47
CA ASP A 153 5.74 -3.61 -12.19
C ASP A 153 4.66 -3.49 -11.10
N VAL A 154 4.00 -2.33 -11.03
CA VAL A 154 2.86 -2.11 -10.13
C VAL A 154 1.70 -3.04 -10.48
N VAL A 155 1.53 -3.37 -11.77
CA VAL A 155 0.53 -4.33 -12.25
C VAL A 155 0.77 -5.74 -11.68
N GLY A 156 2.02 -6.18 -11.56
CA GLY A 156 2.39 -7.47 -10.98
C GLY A 156 1.91 -7.61 -9.52
N PHE A 157 2.26 -6.63 -8.69
CA PHE A 157 1.80 -6.59 -7.28
C PHE A 157 0.28 -6.46 -7.19
N THR A 158 -0.32 -5.60 -8.01
CA THR A 158 -1.78 -5.40 -8.03
C THR A 158 -2.51 -6.70 -8.32
N ARG A 159 -2.11 -7.42 -9.38
CA ARG A 159 -2.71 -8.71 -9.74
C ARG A 159 -2.48 -9.75 -8.65
N GLY A 160 -1.27 -9.83 -8.10
CA GLY A 160 -0.91 -10.76 -7.03
C GLY A 160 -1.79 -10.58 -5.80
N PHE A 161 -1.91 -9.37 -5.27
CA PHE A 161 -2.71 -9.10 -4.07
C PHE A 161 -4.22 -9.28 -4.32
N LEU A 162 -4.74 -8.85 -5.46
CA LEU A 162 -6.15 -9.09 -5.81
C LEU A 162 -6.44 -10.59 -5.96
N TYR A 163 -5.54 -11.35 -6.57
CA TYR A 163 -5.65 -12.82 -6.66
C TYR A 163 -5.59 -13.48 -5.29
N ALA A 164 -4.72 -13.00 -4.40
CA ALA A 164 -4.59 -13.46 -3.03
C ALA A 164 -5.83 -13.16 -2.16
N GLY A 165 -6.81 -12.43 -2.67
CA GLY A 165 -8.09 -12.16 -1.99
C GLY A 165 -8.25 -10.74 -1.45
N ALA A 166 -7.34 -9.81 -1.76
CA ALA A 166 -7.56 -8.39 -1.47
C ALA A 166 -8.65 -7.82 -2.40
N ARG A 167 -9.56 -7.01 -1.86
CA ARG A 167 -10.62 -6.35 -2.65
C ARG A 167 -10.11 -5.09 -3.34
N SER A 168 -9.12 -4.45 -2.77
CA SER A 168 -8.48 -3.26 -3.32
C SER A 168 -7.02 -3.16 -2.92
N LEU A 169 -6.25 -2.50 -3.76
CA LEU A 169 -4.87 -2.14 -3.51
C LEU A 169 -4.71 -0.63 -3.60
N LEU A 170 -4.09 -0.02 -2.60
CA LEU A 170 -3.54 1.33 -2.65
C LEU A 170 -2.04 1.22 -2.90
N SER A 171 -1.55 1.80 -3.97
CA SER A 171 -0.12 1.77 -4.33
C SER A 171 0.34 3.06 -4.96
N SER A 172 1.64 3.33 -4.91
CA SER A 172 2.26 4.46 -5.62
C SER A 172 2.65 4.06 -7.04
N LEU A 173 2.57 5.03 -7.96
CA LEU A 173 2.96 4.88 -9.38
C LEU A 173 4.43 5.28 -9.64
N TRP A 174 5.04 5.98 -8.70
CA TRP A 174 6.45 6.40 -8.73
C TRP A 174 6.99 6.60 -7.33
N GLN A 175 8.29 6.75 -7.23
CA GLN A 175 8.97 7.07 -5.96
C GLN A 175 8.49 8.42 -5.41
N VAL A 176 8.11 8.46 -4.15
CA VAL A 176 7.61 9.65 -3.46
C VAL A 176 8.55 9.99 -2.29
N ASP A 177 8.52 11.23 -1.87
CA ASP A 177 9.18 11.68 -0.65
C ASP A 177 8.57 11.00 0.59
N ASP A 178 9.41 10.45 1.47
CA ASP A 178 8.97 9.66 2.63
C ASP A 178 8.06 10.46 3.57
N LYS A 179 8.38 11.74 3.80
CA LYS A 179 7.59 12.59 4.68
C LYS A 179 6.24 12.93 4.08
N ALA A 180 6.20 13.25 2.78
CA ALA A 180 4.94 13.51 2.08
C ALA A 180 4.05 12.26 2.04
N THR A 181 4.66 11.08 1.89
CA THR A 181 3.98 9.78 1.96
C THR A 181 3.36 9.53 3.34
N HIS A 182 4.13 9.72 4.41
CA HIS A 182 3.64 9.66 5.78
C HIS A 182 2.42 10.56 5.97
N ASP A 183 2.52 11.85 5.59
CA ASP A 183 1.45 12.84 5.78
C ASP A 183 0.19 12.44 4.99
N LEU A 184 0.36 11.91 3.76
CA LEU A 184 -0.74 11.43 2.91
C LEU A 184 -1.40 10.19 3.50
N MET A 185 -0.63 9.19 3.94
CA MET A 185 -1.18 7.94 4.51
C MET A 185 -1.91 8.18 5.82
N VAL A 186 -1.37 9.02 6.71
CA VAL A 186 -2.06 9.42 7.95
C VAL A 186 -3.38 10.12 7.63
N ALA A 187 -3.41 11.00 6.63
CA ALA A 187 -4.65 11.66 6.20
C ALA A 187 -5.63 10.67 5.57
N PHE A 188 -5.16 9.72 4.75
CA PHE A 188 -5.97 8.68 4.13
C PHE A 188 -6.69 7.83 5.19
N TYR A 189 -5.95 7.24 6.12
CA TYR A 189 -6.51 6.39 7.16
C TYR A 189 -7.43 7.15 8.13
N SER A 190 -7.18 8.44 8.38
CA SER A 190 -8.08 9.29 9.16
C SER A 190 -9.45 9.52 8.50
N ASN A 191 -9.52 9.40 7.19
CA ASN A 191 -10.77 9.56 6.41
C ASN A 191 -11.42 8.21 6.08
N LEU A 192 -10.68 7.10 6.09
CA LEU A 192 -11.14 5.79 5.64
C LEU A 192 -12.37 5.27 6.43
N SER A 193 -12.50 5.62 7.69
CA SER A 193 -13.67 5.27 8.51
C SER A 193 -14.92 6.10 8.21
N LYS A 194 -14.81 7.16 7.41
CA LYS A 194 -15.87 8.15 7.19
C LYS A 194 -16.42 8.15 5.76
N THR A 195 -15.60 7.67 4.82
CA THR A 195 -15.91 7.74 3.39
C THR A 195 -15.46 6.47 2.66
N ASP A 196 -15.87 6.31 1.40
CA ASP A 196 -15.32 5.27 0.53
C ASP A 196 -13.81 5.49 0.31
N LYS A 197 -13.08 4.43 -0.01
CA LYS A 197 -11.60 4.43 -0.11
C LYS A 197 -11.06 5.44 -1.11
N ASP A 198 -11.71 5.57 -2.28
CA ASP A 198 -11.32 6.51 -3.32
C ASP A 198 -11.54 7.97 -2.89
N GLU A 199 -12.63 8.26 -2.16
CA GLU A 199 -12.85 9.59 -1.60
C GLU A 199 -11.92 9.88 -0.43
N ALA A 200 -11.62 8.88 0.42
CA ALA A 200 -10.61 9.01 1.48
C ALA A 200 -9.23 9.38 0.89
N LEU A 201 -8.84 8.71 -0.21
CA LEU A 201 -7.60 9.02 -0.91
C LEU A 201 -7.65 10.44 -1.53
N ARG A 202 -8.74 10.80 -2.19
CA ARG A 202 -8.92 12.14 -2.75
C ARG A 202 -8.75 13.22 -1.69
N GLN A 203 -9.37 13.08 -0.53
CA GLN A 203 -9.25 14.05 0.58
C GLN A 203 -7.82 14.12 1.11
N ALA A 204 -7.13 12.98 1.22
CA ALA A 204 -5.73 12.94 1.60
C ALA A 204 -4.84 13.66 0.58
N GLN A 205 -5.03 13.40 -0.71
CA GLN A 205 -4.30 14.07 -1.80
C GLN A 205 -4.53 15.58 -1.81
N ILE A 206 -5.77 16.05 -1.61
CA ILE A 206 -6.09 17.48 -1.52
C ILE A 206 -5.41 18.11 -0.30
N LYS A 207 -5.40 17.44 0.86
CA LYS A 207 -4.73 17.92 2.06
C LYS A 207 -3.22 18.02 1.84
N THR A 208 -2.59 16.98 1.26
CA THR A 208 -1.15 16.94 0.98
C THR A 208 -0.77 17.97 -0.07
N LYS A 209 -1.60 18.19 -1.12
CA LYS A 209 -1.42 19.22 -2.14
C LYS A 209 -1.34 20.63 -1.56
N ARG A 210 -2.04 20.93 -0.47
CA ARG A 210 -1.98 22.24 0.20
C ARG A 210 -0.62 22.48 0.87
N GLN A 211 0.06 21.43 1.29
CA GLN A 211 1.36 21.48 1.94
C GLN A 211 2.50 21.37 0.92
N TYR A 212 2.31 20.53 -0.10
CA TYR A 212 3.28 20.23 -1.15
C TYR A 212 2.64 20.52 -2.51
N ALA A 213 2.90 21.69 -3.10
CA ALA A 213 2.19 22.15 -4.31
C ALA A 213 2.44 21.28 -5.55
N HIS A 214 3.65 20.69 -5.67
CA HIS A 214 4.00 19.90 -6.85
C HIS A 214 3.33 18.52 -6.84
N PRO A 215 2.70 18.07 -7.96
CA PRO A 215 2.00 16.78 -8.04
C PRO A 215 2.84 15.55 -7.69
N TYR A 216 4.14 15.63 -7.82
CA TYR A 216 5.10 14.59 -7.43
C TYR A 216 4.82 14.06 -6.02
N TYR A 217 4.46 14.91 -5.07
CA TYR A 217 4.30 14.58 -3.65
C TYR A 217 2.93 13.96 -3.29
N TRP A 218 1.89 14.20 -4.08
CA TRP A 218 0.51 13.81 -3.70
C TRP A 218 -0.23 13.01 -4.76
N ALA A 219 0.17 13.07 -6.03
CA ALA A 219 -0.56 12.41 -7.11
C ALA A 219 -0.09 10.97 -7.40
N ALA A 220 0.93 10.49 -6.70
CA ALA A 220 1.50 9.17 -6.94
C ALA A 220 0.56 8.02 -6.57
N PHE A 221 -0.28 8.20 -5.56
CA PHE A 221 -1.08 7.12 -5.00
C PHE A 221 -2.40 6.93 -5.75
N LEU A 222 -2.76 5.66 -5.94
CA LEU A 222 -3.96 5.24 -6.67
C LEU A 222 -4.56 4.02 -6.02
N ILE A 223 -5.90 3.97 -5.98
CA ILE A 223 -6.64 2.77 -5.60
C ILE A 223 -7.01 1.97 -6.85
N THR A 224 -6.71 0.69 -6.81
CA THR A 224 -7.15 -0.29 -7.81
C THR A 224 -8.08 -1.29 -7.15
N GLY A 225 -9.29 -1.49 -7.71
CA GLY A 225 -10.27 -2.44 -7.20
C GLY A 225 -11.52 -1.79 -6.64
N SER A 226 -12.06 -2.30 -5.52
CA SER A 226 -13.28 -1.83 -4.89
C SER A 226 -13.10 -0.48 -4.20
N ALA A 227 -14.03 0.44 -4.37
CA ALA A 227 -14.08 1.68 -3.58
C ALA A 227 -14.68 1.47 -2.18
N ARG A 228 -15.52 0.43 -2.03
CA ARG A 228 -16.25 0.09 -0.79
C ARG A 228 -15.68 -1.14 -0.14
#